data_5acbb60461e0133ae96903c3fd496146
#
_entry.id   5acbb60461e0133ae96903c3fd496146
#
_cell.length_a   1.000
_cell.length_b   1.000
_cell.length_c   1.000
_cell.angle_alpha   90.00
_cell.angle_beta   90.00
_cell.angle_gamma   90.00
#
_symmetry.space_group_name_H-M   'P 1'
#
loop_
_entity.id
_entity.type
_entity.pdbx_description
1 polymer ?
#
loop_
_entity_poly.entity_id
_entity_poly.type
_entity_poly.pdbx_seq_one_letter_code
_entity_poly.pdbx_strand_id
1 'polypeptide(L)'
;YTPDAARELKVLQEAETDSASKEADRYPWLTVYQKSGRKALAEYLGSEQEQEFDELSKTLTQFKSGADKIWLKRMGRTETELWYEEKNFRNISVIILEWTHGNCGKFDGVDIPILLNSTPAETREYRLLRARDANTDTPFIAMVLEIEQGMLENRAQAAKIILSKSGDFLTYEQFKRQMDAGR
;
A
#
# COMPACT_ATOMS: atom_id res chain seq x y z
N TYR A 1 13.85 28.27 6.36
CA TYR A 1 13.47 26.88 6.05
C TYR A 1 12.57 26.38 7.16
N THR A 2 11.39 25.89 6.81
CA THR A 2 10.53 25.18 7.75
C THR A 2 11.15 23.81 8.03
N PRO A 3 10.90 23.17 9.19
CA PRO A 3 11.36 21.81 9.47
C PRO A 3 10.98 20.81 8.37
N ASP A 4 9.80 20.98 7.77
CA ASP A 4 9.34 20.13 6.66
C ASP A 4 10.17 20.32 5.39
N ALA A 5 10.52 21.57 5.03
CA ALA A 5 11.37 21.81 3.86
C ALA A 5 12.80 21.27 4.03
N ALA A 6 13.35 21.31 5.27
CA ALA A 6 14.65 20.72 5.56
C ALA A 6 14.61 19.18 5.47
N ARG A 7 13.50 18.59 5.91
CA ARG A 7 13.26 17.15 5.81
C ARG A 7 13.10 16.72 4.34
N GLU A 8 12.32 17.44 3.55
CA GLU A 8 12.15 17.17 2.11
C GLU A 8 13.46 17.28 1.35
N LEU A 9 14.29 18.30 1.66
CA LEU A 9 15.61 18.46 1.04
C LEU A 9 16.52 17.26 1.36
N LYS A 10 16.51 16.78 2.60
CA LYS A 10 17.28 15.59 3.00
C LYS A 10 16.82 14.34 2.26
N VAL A 11 15.50 14.12 2.17
CA VAL A 11 14.93 13.00 1.42
C VAL A 11 15.27 13.09 -0.07
N LEU A 12 15.25 14.28 -0.67
CA LEU A 12 15.68 14.50 -2.06
C LEU A 12 17.14 14.13 -2.26
N GLN A 13 18.03 14.58 -1.38
CA GLN A 13 19.46 14.29 -1.47
C GLN A 13 19.74 12.79 -1.36
N GLU A 14 19.06 12.08 -0.46
CA GLU A 14 19.19 10.65 -0.31
C GLU A 14 18.59 9.91 -1.52
N ALA A 15 17.45 10.34 -2.04
CA ALA A 15 16.84 9.80 -3.24
C ALA A 15 17.70 10.01 -4.50
N GLU A 16 18.39 11.16 -4.62
CA GLU A 16 19.35 11.41 -5.71
C GLU A 16 20.55 10.45 -5.64
N THR A 17 20.98 10.13 -4.45
CA THR A 17 22.08 9.17 -4.23
C THR A 17 21.63 7.74 -4.58
N ASP A 18 20.41 7.36 -4.23
CA ASP A 18 19.81 6.08 -4.59
C ASP A 18 19.49 5.99 -6.08
N SER A 19 19.16 7.10 -6.76
CA SER A 19 18.86 7.12 -8.19
C SER A 19 20.09 6.91 -9.07
N ALA A 20 21.26 7.21 -8.56
CA ALA A 20 22.52 6.81 -9.18
C ALA A 20 22.74 5.29 -9.08
N SER A 21 22.03 4.60 -8.21
CA SER A 21 21.94 3.16 -8.17
C SER A 21 20.90 2.66 -9.18
N LYS A 22 21.11 1.50 -9.78
CA LYS A 22 20.24 0.82 -10.77
C LYS A 22 18.79 0.56 -10.30
N GLU A 23 18.33 1.22 -9.24
CA GLU A 23 17.04 1.01 -8.60
C GLU A 23 15.98 2.04 -9.02
N ALA A 24 16.36 3.14 -9.71
CA ALA A 24 15.38 4.13 -10.17
C ALA A 24 14.35 3.51 -11.16
N ASP A 25 14.81 2.57 -11.99
CA ASP A 25 13.94 1.83 -12.90
C ASP A 25 13.01 0.83 -12.16
N ARG A 26 13.37 0.47 -10.94
CA ARG A 26 12.62 -0.47 -10.11
C ARG A 26 11.49 0.16 -9.31
N TYR A 27 11.57 1.47 -9.10
CA TYR A 27 10.60 2.21 -8.28
C TYR A 27 10.09 3.44 -9.02
N PRO A 28 9.03 3.31 -9.85
CA PRO A 28 8.43 4.44 -10.59
C PRO A 28 8.03 5.61 -9.69
N TRP A 29 7.56 5.32 -8.48
CA TRP A 29 7.18 6.30 -7.47
C TRP A 29 8.39 7.16 -6.99
N LEU A 30 9.62 6.62 -6.97
CA LEU A 30 10.83 7.40 -6.70
C LEU A 30 11.06 8.44 -7.79
N THR A 31 10.88 8.05 -9.05
CA THR A 31 10.98 8.97 -10.20
C THR A 31 9.95 10.09 -10.14
N VAL A 32 8.71 9.78 -9.74
CA VAL A 32 7.64 10.78 -9.55
C VAL A 32 8.05 11.79 -8.47
N TYR A 33 8.58 11.31 -7.36
CA TYR A 33 9.04 12.17 -6.27
C TYR A 33 10.20 13.09 -6.72
N GLN A 34 11.21 12.53 -7.37
CA GLN A 34 12.37 13.29 -7.84
C GLN A 34 12.00 14.40 -8.80
N LYS A 35 11.03 14.16 -9.70
CA LYS A 35 10.59 15.12 -10.71
C LYS A 35 9.64 16.18 -10.16
N SER A 36 8.76 15.82 -9.25
CA SER A 36 7.57 16.63 -8.92
C SER A 36 7.28 16.76 -7.41
N GLY A 37 8.11 16.18 -6.55
CA GLY A 37 8.07 16.33 -5.11
C GLY A 37 6.97 15.51 -4.41
N ARG A 38 6.85 15.72 -3.09
CA ARG A 38 5.98 14.96 -2.20
C ARG A 38 4.50 14.99 -2.59
N LYS A 39 4.00 16.14 -3.05
CA LYS A 39 2.58 16.26 -3.43
C LYS A 39 2.25 15.36 -4.60
N ALA A 40 3.07 15.37 -5.65
CA ALA A 40 2.87 14.51 -6.80
C ALA A 40 3.01 13.03 -6.45
N LEU A 41 3.94 12.69 -5.56
CA LEU A 41 4.05 11.33 -5.03
C LEU A 41 2.78 10.89 -4.30
N ALA A 42 2.21 11.75 -3.45
CA ALA A 42 0.97 11.46 -2.74
C ALA A 42 -0.24 11.30 -3.70
N GLU A 43 -0.25 12.02 -4.82
CA GLU A 43 -1.27 11.87 -5.87
C GLU A 43 -1.07 10.59 -6.69
N TYR A 44 0.18 10.16 -6.87
CA TYR A 44 0.54 8.95 -7.61
C TYR A 44 0.22 7.67 -6.82
N LEU A 45 0.63 7.61 -5.54
CA LEU A 45 0.44 6.43 -4.70
C LEU A 45 -1.06 6.06 -4.58
N GLY A 46 -1.39 4.82 -4.88
CA GLY A 46 -2.76 4.31 -4.90
C GLY A 46 -3.65 4.95 -5.97
N SER A 47 -3.06 5.53 -7.02
CA SER A 47 -3.79 6.02 -8.19
C SER A 47 -3.92 4.95 -9.28
N GLU A 48 -4.69 5.23 -10.33
CA GLU A 48 -4.79 4.39 -11.53
C GLU A 48 -3.50 4.36 -12.36
N GLN A 49 -2.58 5.29 -12.12
CA GLN A 49 -1.27 5.28 -12.75
C GLN A 49 -0.32 4.26 -12.12
N GLU A 50 -0.54 3.94 -10.86
CA GLU A 50 0.24 2.95 -10.12
C GLU A 50 -0.42 1.58 -10.10
N GLN A 51 -1.76 1.54 -10.05
CA GLN A 51 -2.55 0.34 -9.73
C GLN A 51 -3.56 -0.02 -10.82
N GLU A 52 -3.70 -1.30 -11.08
CA GLU A 52 -4.66 -1.85 -12.06
C GLU A 52 -5.95 -2.30 -11.38
N PHE A 53 -6.81 -1.35 -11.02
CA PHE A 53 -8.08 -1.62 -10.32
C PHE A 53 -9.07 -2.45 -11.14
N ASP A 54 -9.08 -2.28 -12.47
CA ASP A 54 -9.94 -3.02 -13.38
C ASP A 54 -9.62 -4.52 -13.40
N GLU A 55 -8.34 -4.86 -13.39
CA GLU A 55 -7.87 -6.26 -13.34
C GLU A 55 -8.31 -6.93 -12.03
N LEU A 56 -8.21 -6.21 -10.91
CA LEU A 56 -8.67 -6.68 -9.62
C LEU A 56 -10.20 -6.85 -9.58
N SER A 57 -10.95 -5.85 -10.04
CA SER A 57 -12.43 -5.89 -10.13
C SER A 57 -12.89 -7.09 -10.97
N LYS A 58 -12.22 -7.33 -12.10
CA LYS A 58 -12.49 -8.49 -12.96
C LYS A 58 -12.24 -9.81 -12.24
N THR A 59 -11.13 -9.93 -11.52
CA THR A 59 -10.80 -11.12 -10.74
C THR A 59 -11.86 -11.41 -9.68
N LEU A 60 -12.26 -10.39 -8.91
CA LEU A 60 -13.27 -10.53 -7.87
C LEU A 60 -14.66 -10.85 -8.47
N THR A 61 -15.01 -10.26 -9.60
CA THR A 61 -16.26 -10.56 -10.31
C THR A 61 -16.30 -11.99 -10.82
N GLN A 62 -15.22 -12.50 -11.39
CA GLN A 62 -15.11 -13.89 -11.82
C GLN A 62 -15.27 -14.86 -10.65
N PHE A 63 -14.62 -14.57 -9.52
CA PHE A 63 -14.78 -15.36 -8.31
C PHE A 63 -16.22 -15.39 -7.82
N LYS A 64 -16.87 -14.23 -7.71
CA LYS A 64 -18.28 -14.10 -7.26
C LYS A 64 -19.26 -14.77 -8.20
N SER A 65 -18.97 -14.84 -9.49
CA SER A 65 -19.78 -15.56 -10.47
C SER A 65 -19.57 -17.10 -10.43
N GLY A 66 -18.69 -17.59 -9.55
CA GLY A 66 -18.42 -19.01 -9.40
C GLY A 66 -17.52 -19.60 -10.48
N ALA A 67 -16.61 -18.81 -11.04
CA ALA A 67 -15.63 -19.31 -12.01
C ALA A 67 -14.74 -20.40 -11.38
N ASP A 68 -14.70 -21.57 -11.98
CA ASP A 68 -13.85 -22.69 -11.52
C ASP A 68 -12.36 -22.37 -11.62
N LYS A 69 -11.98 -21.50 -12.57
CA LYS A 69 -10.60 -21.14 -12.88
C LYS A 69 -10.50 -19.65 -13.17
N ILE A 70 -9.50 -19.02 -12.61
CA ILE A 70 -9.22 -17.59 -12.79
C ILE A 70 -7.74 -17.41 -13.10
N TRP A 71 -7.44 -16.60 -14.10
CA TRP A 71 -6.07 -16.19 -14.42
C TRP A 71 -5.69 -15.02 -13.51
N LEU A 72 -4.63 -15.21 -12.72
CA LEU A 72 -4.12 -14.21 -11.81
C LEU A 72 -2.81 -13.63 -12.36
N LYS A 73 -2.74 -12.32 -12.40
CA LYS A 73 -1.50 -11.60 -12.67
C LYS A 73 -0.50 -11.84 -11.54
N ARG A 74 0.71 -12.16 -11.91
CA ARG A 74 1.84 -12.36 -10.99
C ARG A 74 2.94 -11.39 -11.35
N MET A 75 3.53 -10.82 -10.33
CA MET A 75 4.67 -9.92 -10.47
C MET A 75 5.85 -10.49 -9.68
N GLY A 76 7.02 -10.44 -10.30
CA GLY A 76 8.28 -10.74 -9.64
C GLY A 76 8.81 -9.53 -8.88
N ARG A 77 10.14 -9.44 -8.77
CA ARG A 77 10.81 -8.33 -8.07
C ARG A 77 11.15 -7.15 -8.97
N THR A 78 11.05 -7.34 -10.27
CA THR A 78 11.28 -6.31 -11.28
C THR A 78 10.02 -6.11 -12.11
N GLU A 79 9.81 -4.92 -12.67
CA GLU A 79 8.64 -4.60 -13.51
C GLU A 79 8.54 -5.49 -14.76
N THR A 80 9.68 -6.03 -15.23
CA THR A 80 9.73 -6.93 -16.38
C THR A 80 9.35 -8.36 -16.03
N GLU A 81 9.33 -8.73 -14.75
CA GLU A 81 8.94 -10.05 -14.27
C GLU A 81 7.42 -10.10 -14.05
N LEU A 82 6.69 -10.17 -15.13
CA LEU A 82 5.24 -10.24 -15.12
C LEU A 82 4.77 -11.46 -15.88
N TRP A 83 3.89 -12.28 -15.28
CA TRP A 83 3.26 -13.43 -15.93
C TRP A 83 1.84 -13.64 -15.42
N TYR A 84 1.08 -14.47 -16.10
CA TYR A 84 -0.24 -14.89 -15.70
C TYR A 84 -0.23 -16.36 -15.32
N GLU A 85 -0.96 -16.72 -14.28
CA GLU A 85 -1.08 -18.09 -13.79
C GLU A 85 -2.55 -18.45 -13.60
N GLU A 86 -2.98 -19.56 -14.21
CA GLU A 86 -4.32 -20.09 -13.97
C GLU A 86 -4.39 -20.76 -12.60
N LYS A 87 -5.35 -20.35 -11.79
CA LYS A 87 -5.63 -20.95 -10.47
C LYS A 87 -7.01 -21.56 -10.44
N ASN A 88 -7.11 -22.73 -9.79
CA ASN A 88 -8.37 -23.41 -9.56
C ASN A 88 -9.07 -22.86 -8.32
N PHE A 89 -10.29 -22.38 -8.50
CA PHE A 89 -11.13 -21.78 -7.45
C PHE A 89 -12.35 -22.61 -7.09
N ARG A 90 -12.55 -23.80 -7.69
CA ARG A 90 -13.75 -24.64 -7.53
C ARG A 90 -14.18 -24.87 -6.07
N ASN A 91 -13.21 -25.04 -5.16
CA ASN A 91 -13.46 -25.32 -3.75
C ASN A 91 -13.08 -24.14 -2.84
N ILE A 92 -12.94 -22.96 -3.40
CA ILE A 92 -12.58 -21.75 -2.65
C ILE A 92 -13.86 -20.98 -2.36
N SER A 93 -14.19 -20.85 -1.10
CA SER A 93 -15.39 -20.11 -0.65
C SER A 93 -15.10 -18.68 -0.24
N VAL A 94 -13.84 -18.34 0.04
CA VAL A 94 -13.43 -17.01 0.51
C VAL A 94 -12.12 -16.60 -0.15
N ILE A 95 -12.06 -15.37 -0.67
CA ILE A 95 -10.82 -14.72 -1.05
C ILE A 95 -10.48 -13.68 0.02
N ILE A 96 -9.24 -13.67 0.47
CA ILE A 96 -8.67 -12.60 1.28
C ILE A 96 -7.74 -11.80 0.39
N LEU A 97 -8.06 -10.52 0.23
CA LEU A 97 -7.21 -9.55 -0.45
C LEU A 97 -6.46 -8.74 0.60
N GLU A 98 -5.14 -8.96 0.72
CA GLU A 98 -4.26 -8.18 1.59
C GLU A 98 -3.53 -7.13 0.74
N TRP A 99 -3.83 -5.86 1.00
CA TRP A 99 -3.30 -4.77 0.20
C TRP A 99 -3.43 -3.41 0.92
N THR A 100 -2.40 -2.57 0.87
CA THR A 100 -2.38 -1.22 1.46
C THR A 100 -3.55 -0.35 0.95
N HIS A 101 -3.95 -0.51 -0.31
CA HIS A 101 -5.03 0.27 -0.93
C HIS A 101 -6.39 -0.45 -0.92
N GLY A 102 -6.54 -1.54 -0.16
CA GLY A 102 -7.73 -2.39 -0.14
C GLY A 102 -9.06 -1.68 0.15
N ASN A 103 -9.02 -0.57 0.89
CA ASN A 103 -10.20 0.23 1.25
C ASN A 103 -10.33 1.53 0.42
N CYS A 104 -9.72 1.62 -0.76
CA CYS A 104 -9.70 2.86 -1.55
C CYS A 104 -11.02 3.20 -2.25
N GLY A 105 -11.93 2.25 -2.39
CA GLY A 105 -13.21 2.44 -3.08
C GLY A 105 -13.09 2.60 -4.61
N LYS A 106 -11.94 2.26 -5.19
CA LYS A 106 -11.67 2.37 -6.64
C LYS A 106 -11.91 1.07 -7.41
N PHE A 107 -12.29 0.00 -6.73
CA PHE A 107 -12.59 -1.30 -7.33
C PHE A 107 -13.78 -1.94 -6.62
N ASP A 108 -14.48 -2.83 -7.34
CA ASP A 108 -15.69 -3.48 -6.87
C ASP A 108 -15.42 -4.92 -6.42
N GLY A 109 -16.37 -5.49 -5.68
CA GLY A 109 -16.37 -6.91 -5.37
C GLY A 109 -15.93 -7.27 -3.95
N VAL A 110 -15.50 -6.32 -3.12
CA VAL A 110 -15.18 -6.55 -1.71
C VAL A 110 -16.45 -6.51 -0.86
N ASP A 111 -16.74 -7.63 -0.18
CA ASP A 111 -17.92 -7.73 0.68
C ASP A 111 -17.67 -7.17 2.09
N ILE A 112 -16.46 -7.40 2.62
CA ILE A 112 -16.08 -7.02 3.98
C ILE A 112 -14.74 -6.27 3.93
N PRO A 113 -14.75 -4.94 3.78
CA PRO A 113 -13.54 -4.14 3.91
C PRO A 113 -13.06 -4.15 5.37
N ILE A 114 -11.80 -4.52 5.56
CA ILE A 114 -11.15 -4.61 6.87
C ILE A 114 -9.99 -3.62 6.91
N LEU A 115 -9.87 -2.86 7.98
CA LEU A 115 -8.70 -2.04 8.28
C LEU A 115 -7.90 -2.68 9.40
N LEU A 116 -6.62 -2.92 9.14
CA LEU A 116 -5.65 -3.28 10.18
C LEU A 116 -5.01 -1.98 10.69
N ASN A 117 -5.32 -1.64 11.94
CA ASN A 117 -4.80 -0.43 12.58
C ASN A 117 -3.42 -0.70 13.18
N SER A 118 -2.38 -0.44 12.39
CA SER A 118 -1.00 -0.46 12.85
C SER A 118 -0.22 0.67 12.18
N THR A 119 0.52 1.42 12.99
CA THR A 119 1.34 2.53 12.50
C THR A 119 2.64 2.05 11.86
N PRO A 120 3.31 2.89 11.02
CA PRO A 120 4.64 2.58 10.52
C PRO A 120 5.67 2.30 11.63
N ALA A 121 5.58 2.98 12.77
CA ALA A 121 6.45 2.76 13.92
C ALA A 121 6.24 1.36 14.51
N GLU A 122 4.99 0.96 14.73
CA GLU A 122 4.63 -0.35 15.29
C GLU A 122 5.02 -1.52 14.37
N THR A 123 5.04 -1.32 13.07
CA THR A 123 5.38 -2.35 12.07
C THR A 123 6.86 -2.36 11.68
N ARG A 124 7.67 -1.40 12.19
CA ARG A 124 9.06 -1.21 11.81
C ARG A 124 9.91 -2.48 12.00
N GLU A 125 9.79 -3.11 13.17
CA GLU A 125 10.55 -4.34 13.47
C GLU A 125 10.24 -5.46 12.47
N TYR A 126 8.98 -5.68 12.13
CA TYR A 126 8.59 -6.69 11.16
C TYR A 126 9.09 -6.39 9.75
N ARG A 127 9.12 -5.10 9.35
CA ARG A 127 9.69 -4.70 8.06
C ARG A 127 11.19 -4.99 7.99
N LEU A 128 11.93 -4.69 9.07
CA LEU A 128 13.36 -4.98 9.17
C LEU A 128 13.64 -6.50 9.13
N LEU A 129 12.87 -7.30 9.88
CA LEU A 129 12.99 -8.75 9.89
C LEU A 129 12.65 -9.38 8.52
N ARG A 130 11.69 -8.81 7.80
CA ARG A 130 11.29 -9.30 6.47
C ARG A 130 12.35 -9.04 5.41
N ALA A 131 13.23 -8.07 5.60
CA ALA A 131 14.43 -7.74 4.80
C ALA A 131 14.22 -7.84 3.27
N ARG A 132 13.02 -7.47 2.78
CA ARG A 132 12.71 -7.55 1.33
C ARG A 132 13.56 -6.57 0.52
N ASP A 133 13.87 -5.43 1.11
CA ASP A 133 14.60 -4.34 0.48
C ASP A 133 15.80 -3.97 1.33
N ALA A 134 16.95 -3.80 0.70
CA ALA A 134 18.21 -3.50 1.39
C ALA A 134 18.16 -2.21 2.22
N ASN A 135 17.21 -1.30 1.92
CA ASN A 135 17.06 0.03 2.51
C ASN A 135 15.66 0.27 3.09
N THR A 136 15.17 -0.62 3.94
CA THR A 136 13.81 -0.55 4.51
C THR A 136 13.55 0.62 5.47
N ASP A 137 14.57 1.38 5.86
CA ASP A 137 14.49 2.42 6.89
C ASP A 137 15.11 3.76 6.45
N THR A 138 15.01 4.09 5.16
CA THR A 138 15.45 5.39 4.65
C THR A 138 14.43 6.49 4.93
N PRO A 139 14.84 7.78 4.99
CA PRO A 139 13.91 8.90 5.09
C PRO A 139 12.85 8.93 3.98
N PHE A 140 13.21 8.47 2.78
CA PHE A 140 12.26 8.39 1.67
C PHE A 140 11.17 7.34 1.94
N ILE A 141 11.55 6.13 2.38
CA ILE A 141 10.59 5.09 2.78
C ILE A 141 9.71 5.57 3.94
N ALA A 142 10.29 6.26 4.92
CA ALA A 142 9.52 6.86 6.02
C ALA A 142 8.45 7.84 5.51
N MET A 143 8.80 8.68 4.53
CA MET A 143 7.85 9.60 3.90
C MET A 143 6.74 8.88 3.12
N VAL A 144 7.06 7.84 2.35
CA VAL A 144 6.06 7.01 1.65
C VAL A 144 5.09 6.39 2.66
N LEU A 145 5.61 5.79 3.72
CA LEU A 145 4.79 5.19 4.77
C LEU A 145 3.89 6.20 5.49
N GLU A 146 4.35 7.44 5.69
CA GLU A 146 3.50 8.51 6.23
C GLU A 146 2.36 8.89 5.27
N ILE A 147 2.65 8.99 3.98
CA ILE A 147 1.62 9.26 2.96
C ILE A 147 0.58 8.13 2.96
N GLU A 148 1.03 6.89 2.89
CA GLU A 148 0.15 5.72 2.90
C GLU A 148 -0.66 5.61 4.20
N GLN A 149 -0.05 5.88 5.34
CA GLN A 149 -0.75 5.93 6.63
C GLN A 149 -1.87 6.97 6.62
N GLY A 150 -1.60 8.18 6.12
CA GLY A 150 -2.63 9.21 5.96
C GLY A 150 -3.78 8.78 5.04
N MET A 151 -3.47 8.05 3.97
CA MET A 151 -4.50 7.48 3.09
C MET A 151 -5.37 6.43 3.82
N LEU A 152 -4.76 5.53 4.60
CA LEU A 152 -5.46 4.52 5.38
C LEU A 152 -6.39 5.17 6.42
N GLU A 153 -5.90 6.18 7.14
CA GLU A 153 -6.68 6.92 8.13
C GLU A 153 -7.90 7.61 7.50
N ASN A 154 -7.70 8.28 6.37
CA ASN A 154 -8.79 8.95 5.64
C ASN A 154 -9.86 7.99 5.11
N ARG A 155 -9.52 6.74 4.88
CA ARG A 155 -10.42 5.69 4.36
C ARG A 155 -10.97 4.77 5.44
N ALA A 156 -10.55 4.94 6.69
CA ALA A 156 -10.94 4.08 7.81
C ALA A 156 -12.46 4.00 8.00
N GLN A 157 -13.19 5.08 7.70
CA GLN A 157 -14.65 5.11 7.80
C GLN A 157 -15.34 4.14 6.83
N ALA A 158 -14.70 3.77 5.72
CA ALA A 158 -15.23 2.80 4.76
C ALA A 158 -15.09 1.35 5.24
N ALA A 159 -14.25 1.08 6.24
CA ALA A 159 -14.05 -0.25 6.77
C ALA A 159 -15.27 -0.73 7.58
N LYS A 160 -15.71 -1.96 7.32
CA LYS A 160 -16.73 -2.64 8.13
C LYS A 160 -16.15 -3.19 9.43
N ILE A 161 -14.87 -3.52 9.41
CA ILE A 161 -14.14 -4.07 10.55
C ILE A 161 -12.83 -3.30 10.68
N ILE A 162 -12.53 -2.82 11.87
CA ILE A 162 -11.24 -2.23 12.23
C ILE A 162 -10.62 -3.10 13.32
N LEU A 163 -9.40 -3.57 13.08
CA LEU A 163 -8.65 -4.40 14.03
C LEU A 163 -7.44 -3.63 14.53
N SER A 164 -7.23 -3.64 15.84
CA SER A 164 -5.98 -3.15 16.43
C SER A 164 -4.82 -4.09 16.12
N LYS A 165 -3.59 -3.66 16.41
CA LYS A 165 -2.40 -4.51 16.31
C LYS A 165 -2.48 -5.77 17.20
N SER A 166 -3.17 -5.68 18.34
CA SER A 166 -3.43 -6.82 19.25
C SER A 166 -4.56 -7.75 18.77
N GLY A 167 -5.26 -7.40 17.70
CA GLY A 167 -6.36 -8.17 17.13
C GLY A 167 -7.73 -7.83 17.73
N ASP A 168 -7.83 -6.75 18.53
CA ASP A 168 -9.10 -6.30 19.09
C ASP A 168 -9.94 -5.57 18.05
N PHE A 169 -11.25 -5.79 18.10
CA PHE A 169 -12.19 -5.03 17.30
C PHE A 169 -12.33 -3.60 17.81
N LEU A 170 -12.18 -2.63 16.93
CA LEU A 170 -12.35 -1.22 17.24
C LEU A 170 -13.58 -0.65 16.56
N THR A 171 -14.31 0.23 17.26
CA THR A 171 -15.23 1.16 16.60
C THR A 171 -14.44 2.25 15.88
N TYR A 172 -15.05 2.92 14.89
CA TYR A 172 -14.42 4.05 14.21
C TYR A 172 -14.01 5.17 15.20
N GLU A 173 -14.82 5.43 16.21
CA GLU A 173 -14.53 6.43 17.23
C GLU A 173 -13.35 6.05 18.15
N GLN A 174 -13.19 4.75 18.44
CA GLN A 174 -12.01 4.25 19.16
C GLN A 174 -10.76 4.37 18.31
N PHE A 175 -10.85 4.01 17.04
CA PHE A 175 -9.76 4.18 16.07
C PHE A 175 -9.31 5.65 16.00
N LYS A 176 -10.24 6.60 15.81
CA LYS A 176 -9.91 8.04 15.78
C LYS A 176 -9.18 8.50 17.01
N ARG A 177 -9.68 8.15 18.20
CA ARG A 177 -9.04 8.52 19.47
C ARG A 177 -7.62 7.99 19.58
N GLN A 178 -7.36 6.77 19.12
CA GLN A 178 -6.00 6.20 19.10
C GLN A 178 -5.07 6.97 18.16
N MET A 179 -5.54 7.33 16.97
CA MET A 179 -4.75 8.09 16.01
C MET A 179 -4.43 9.51 16.50
N ASP A 180 -5.41 10.19 17.12
CA ASP A 180 -5.22 11.53 17.68
C ASP A 180 -4.28 11.53 18.89
N ALA A 181 -4.27 10.46 19.70
CA ALA A 181 -3.38 10.31 20.85
C ALA A 181 -1.94 9.92 20.47
N GLY A 182 -1.73 9.39 19.29
CA GLY A 182 -0.42 8.98 18.78
C GLY A 182 0.32 10.07 17.98
N ARG A 183 -0.30 11.24 17.79
CA ARG A 183 0.28 12.42 17.14
C ARG A 183 0.86 13.39 18.15
#